data_6b969fdc92c642dfd561df86c2a82b9a
#
_entry.id   6b969fdc92c642dfd561df86c2a82b9a
#
_cell.length_a   1.000
_cell.length_b   1.000
_cell.length_c   1.000
_cell.angle_alpha   90.00
_cell.angle_beta   90.00
_cell.angle_gamma   90.00
#
_symmetry.space_group_name_H-M   'P 1'
#
loop_
_entity.id
_entity.type
_entity.pdbx_description
1 polymer ?
#
loop_
_entity_poly.entity_id
_entity_poly.type
_entity_poly.pdbx_seq_one_letter_code
_entity_poly.pdbx_strand_id
1 'polypeptide(L)'
;MKYLFIFIPVLSILLLAGCEQELPLPPNNAVPREVVYSELVANSVPEVRVGKSKPVGPGINTGFELVENADVQLMDKNGQLLETLTYDKDSSNAMSVYRGKTKLDAARNYKVQVMVPGLKTVTAMASIPPPFKVDLLDTVRTLLNGRPVLRFHFTVSPIPGVKQYVVMEALKQSVITDTTFSYRGIRYKKSEHDSLYRKVKHLPGCNPRKDSSFLNDYLRIPCYTQDENADNNQIGGLNENYNSILFTQSGRPLTTYFYINATALSSNPAEAIAPVGRVLVYVKSVSREYYDFLLTYEKVKRNPGLNSLIQAIQLKSNTQGGLGIVGGSYQKLYYLYYDKL
;
A
#
# COMPACT_ATOMS: atom_id res chain seq x y z
N MET A 1 -21.01 0.23 66.06
CA MET A 1 -20.33 -0.54 65.01
C MET A 1 -21.16 -0.73 63.70
N LYS A 2 -22.50 -0.58 63.70
CA LYS A 2 -23.35 -0.77 62.49
C LYS A 2 -23.16 0.32 61.38
N TYR A 3 -22.78 1.54 61.77
CA TYR A 3 -22.63 2.68 60.81
C TYR A 3 -21.24 2.71 60.16
N LEU A 4 -20.24 2.03 60.67
CA LEU A 4 -18.91 1.96 60.07
C LEU A 4 -18.89 1.13 58.79
N PHE A 5 -19.74 0.11 58.67
CA PHE A 5 -19.83 -0.75 57.49
C PHE A 5 -20.50 -0.10 56.30
N ILE A 6 -21.28 0.97 56.50
CA ILE A 6 -21.94 1.70 55.40
C ILE A 6 -21.05 2.81 54.83
N PHE A 7 -20.14 3.35 55.66
CA PHE A 7 -19.22 4.42 55.25
C PHE A 7 -18.13 3.96 54.29
N ILE A 8 -17.67 2.73 54.39
CA ILE A 8 -16.60 2.17 53.53
C ILE A 8 -17.03 2.03 52.11
N PRO A 9 -18.19 1.45 51.73
CA PRO A 9 -18.59 1.34 50.32
C PRO A 9 -18.98 2.69 49.71
N VAL A 10 -19.52 3.64 50.47
CA VAL A 10 -19.82 4.99 49.98
C VAL A 10 -18.53 5.77 49.67
N LEU A 11 -17.51 5.66 50.51
CA LEU A 11 -16.20 6.27 50.24
C LEU A 11 -15.49 5.64 49.05
N SER A 12 -15.64 4.33 48.83
CA SER A 12 -15.08 3.64 47.64
C SER A 12 -15.73 4.09 46.34
N ILE A 13 -17.04 4.37 46.34
CA ILE A 13 -17.76 4.86 45.13
C ILE A 13 -17.36 6.28 44.78
N LEU A 14 -17.06 7.13 45.78
CA LEU A 14 -16.57 8.49 45.57
C LEU A 14 -15.16 8.55 45.01
N LEU A 15 -14.32 7.53 45.26
CA LEU A 15 -12.95 7.44 44.73
C LEU A 15 -12.92 6.94 43.27
N LEU A 16 -14.01 6.36 42.77
CA LEU A 16 -14.15 5.89 41.39
C LEU A 16 -14.71 6.96 40.43
N ALA A 17 -15.15 8.12 40.95
CA ALA A 17 -15.50 9.27 40.15
C ALA A 17 -14.21 9.98 39.68
N GLY A 18 -13.32 9.27 38.96
CA GLY A 18 -12.24 9.88 38.24
C GLY A 18 -12.84 10.74 37.12
N CYS A 19 -12.76 12.06 37.27
CA CYS A 19 -13.02 12.96 36.13
C CYS A 19 -12.04 12.59 35.01
N GLU A 20 -12.54 12.04 33.92
CA GLU A 20 -11.84 12.11 32.64
C GLU A 20 -11.81 13.60 32.25
N GLN A 21 -10.72 14.26 32.60
CA GLN A 21 -10.47 15.62 32.14
C GLN A 21 -9.98 15.50 30.70
N GLU A 22 -10.86 15.74 29.72
CA GLU A 22 -10.43 15.98 28.35
C GLU A 22 -9.47 17.17 28.39
N LEU A 23 -8.16 16.89 28.25
CA LEU A 23 -7.17 17.95 28.04
C LEU A 23 -7.50 18.63 26.71
N PRO A 24 -7.91 19.89 26.70
CA PRO A 24 -8.14 20.59 25.45
C PRO A 24 -6.82 20.58 24.68
N LEU A 25 -6.83 19.98 23.49
CA LEU A 25 -5.69 20.08 22.58
C LEU A 25 -5.41 21.58 22.36
N PRO A 26 -4.18 22.04 22.53
CA PRO A 26 -3.85 23.44 22.26
C PRO A 26 -4.28 23.76 20.82
N PRO A 27 -4.78 24.99 20.57
CA PRO A 27 -5.18 25.38 19.23
C PRO A 27 -4.05 25.09 18.25
N ASN A 28 -4.31 24.24 17.29
CA ASN A 28 -3.28 23.78 16.37
C ASN A 28 -3.03 24.87 15.31
N ASN A 29 -2.20 25.85 15.66
CA ASN A 29 -1.67 26.86 14.75
C ASN A 29 -0.55 26.30 13.86
N ALA A 30 -0.50 24.98 13.68
CA ALA A 30 0.53 24.37 12.85
C ALA A 30 0.40 24.87 11.42
N VAL A 31 1.46 25.51 10.95
CA VAL A 31 1.58 25.92 9.56
C VAL A 31 1.50 24.69 8.67
N PRO A 32 0.61 24.66 7.65
CA PRO A 32 0.54 23.57 6.71
C PRO A 32 1.91 23.28 6.10
N ARG A 33 2.29 22.01 6.03
CA ARG A 33 3.55 21.55 5.44
C ARG A 33 3.25 20.73 4.20
N GLU A 34 4.12 20.83 3.24
CA GLU A 34 4.07 19.99 2.06
C GLU A 34 4.39 18.55 2.43
N VAL A 35 3.61 17.63 1.87
CA VAL A 35 3.78 16.19 2.05
C VAL A 35 4.06 15.57 0.69
N VAL A 36 5.17 14.88 0.57
CA VAL A 36 5.61 14.22 -0.67
C VAL A 36 5.73 12.71 -0.43
N TYR A 37 5.05 11.93 -1.25
CA TYR A 37 5.15 10.48 -1.23
C TYR A 37 5.45 9.95 -2.63
N SER A 38 6.49 9.13 -2.76
CA SER A 38 6.83 8.47 -4.02
C SER A 38 7.56 7.17 -3.79
N GLU A 39 7.25 6.16 -4.59
CA GLU A 39 8.08 4.98 -4.82
C GLU A 39 8.56 5.03 -6.28
N LEU A 40 9.83 5.38 -6.48
CA LEU A 40 10.47 5.37 -7.79
C LEU A 40 10.83 3.94 -8.18
N VAL A 41 10.09 3.39 -9.14
CA VAL A 41 10.20 1.98 -9.53
C VAL A 41 11.02 1.83 -10.80
N ALA A 42 12.02 0.96 -10.78
CA ALA A 42 12.82 0.64 -11.98
C ALA A 42 11.94 0.20 -13.16
N ASN A 43 12.28 0.63 -14.36
CA ASN A 43 11.57 0.34 -15.61
C ASN A 43 10.12 0.90 -15.69
N SER A 44 9.71 1.73 -14.72
CA SER A 44 8.42 2.41 -14.69
C SER A 44 8.60 3.92 -14.81
N VAL A 45 7.54 4.62 -15.20
CA VAL A 45 7.54 6.09 -15.17
C VAL A 45 7.44 6.58 -13.73
N PRO A 46 8.06 7.72 -13.38
CA PRO A 46 7.98 8.27 -12.04
C PRO A 46 6.56 8.74 -11.72
N GLU A 47 6.10 8.44 -10.51
CA GLU A 47 4.88 8.96 -9.92
C GLU A 47 5.20 9.60 -8.59
N VAL A 48 4.85 10.87 -8.42
CA VAL A 48 5.03 11.63 -7.18
C VAL A 48 3.68 12.13 -6.71
N ARG A 49 3.34 11.85 -5.46
CA ARG A 49 2.13 12.32 -4.82
C ARG A 49 2.45 13.49 -3.92
N VAL A 50 1.70 14.57 -4.10
CA VAL A 50 1.88 15.83 -3.40
C VAL A 50 0.60 16.23 -2.70
N GLY A 51 0.71 16.65 -1.45
CA GLY A 51 -0.41 17.17 -0.66
C GLY A 51 0.07 18.16 0.37
N LYS A 52 -0.87 18.86 1.03
CA LYS A 52 -0.57 19.67 2.22
C LYS A 52 -1.13 18.99 3.45
N SER A 53 -0.40 19.04 4.55
CA SER A 53 -0.89 18.59 5.86
C SER A 53 -2.02 19.48 6.34
N LYS A 54 -3.03 18.86 6.96
CA LYS A 54 -4.11 19.55 7.66
C LYS A 54 -3.86 19.54 9.17
N PRO A 55 -4.34 20.54 9.90
CA PRO A 55 -4.36 20.48 11.37
C PRO A 55 -5.15 19.25 11.83
N VAL A 56 -4.75 18.67 12.97
CA VAL A 56 -5.51 17.60 13.63
C VAL A 56 -6.38 18.23 14.70
N GLY A 57 -7.69 17.92 14.70
CA GLY A 57 -8.63 18.42 15.70
C GLY A 57 -10.00 17.76 15.61
N PRO A 58 -10.86 17.91 16.62
CA PRO A 58 -12.23 17.41 16.59
C PRO A 58 -13.01 17.98 15.40
N GLY A 59 -13.67 17.11 14.63
CA GLY A 59 -14.49 17.51 13.48
C GLY A 59 -13.71 17.88 12.22
N ILE A 60 -12.36 17.80 12.22
CA ILE A 60 -11.55 18.05 11.03
C ILE A 60 -11.41 16.73 10.24
N ASN A 61 -11.79 16.78 8.95
CA ASN A 61 -11.57 15.65 8.05
C ASN A 61 -10.09 15.28 8.01
N THR A 62 -9.78 14.04 8.37
CA THR A 62 -8.45 13.47 8.23
C THR A 62 -8.09 13.36 6.74
N GLY A 63 -6.85 13.67 6.39
CA GLY A 63 -6.37 13.57 5.01
C GLY A 63 -5.46 14.73 4.65
N PHE A 64 -5.24 14.87 3.35
CA PHE A 64 -4.39 15.92 2.81
C PHE A 64 -5.25 16.93 2.01
N GLU A 65 -4.79 18.16 1.94
CA GLU A 65 -5.28 19.11 0.96
C GLU A 65 -4.58 18.82 -0.39
N LEU A 66 -5.36 18.79 -1.47
CA LEU A 66 -4.83 18.56 -2.81
C LEU A 66 -4.01 19.77 -3.29
N VAL A 67 -2.98 19.49 -4.07
CA VAL A 67 -2.07 20.48 -4.64
C VAL A 67 -2.00 20.25 -6.14
N GLU A 68 -2.66 21.08 -6.93
CA GLU A 68 -2.74 20.93 -8.40
C GLU A 68 -1.70 21.76 -9.16
N ASN A 69 -1.06 22.70 -8.48
CA ASN A 69 -0.15 23.70 -9.06
C ASN A 69 1.30 23.57 -8.57
N ALA A 70 1.74 22.37 -8.19
CA ALA A 70 3.14 22.14 -7.85
C ALA A 70 4.01 22.05 -9.11
N ASP A 71 5.23 22.57 -9.02
CA ASP A 71 6.30 22.22 -9.95
C ASP A 71 7.07 21.04 -9.37
N VAL A 72 6.93 19.87 -10.03
CA VAL A 72 7.52 18.60 -9.60
C VAL A 72 8.60 18.19 -10.58
N GLN A 73 9.84 18.17 -10.13
CA GLN A 73 11.01 17.92 -10.96
C GLN A 73 11.72 16.65 -10.55
N LEU A 74 12.06 15.83 -11.53
CA LEU A 74 12.96 14.70 -11.40
C LEU A 74 14.34 15.10 -11.91
N MET A 75 15.35 14.88 -11.11
CA MET A 75 16.74 15.22 -11.39
C MET A 75 17.64 14.00 -11.22
N ASP A 76 18.83 14.05 -11.80
CA ASP A 76 19.89 13.09 -11.49
C ASP A 76 20.53 13.39 -10.12
N LYS A 77 21.49 12.54 -9.72
CA LYS A 77 22.21 12.70 -8.45
C LYS A 77 22.99 14.02 -8.33
N ASN A 78 23.34 14.67 -9.44
CA ASN A 78 24.11 15.90 -9.49
C ASN A 78 23.19 17.15 -9.52
N GLY A 79 21.86 16.95 -9.56
CA GLY A 79 20.88 18.03 -9.64
C GLY A 79 20.58 18.49 -11.07
N GLN A 80 21.03 17.77 -12.10
CA GLN A 80 20.64 18.05 -13.48
C GLN A 80 19.18 17.62 -13.69
N LEU A 81 18.36 18.52 -14.22
CA LEU A 81 16.95 18.24 -14.54
C LEU A 81 16.86 17.16 -15.63
N LEU A 82 16.14 16.10 -15.32
CA LEU A 82 15.83 15.02 -16.26
C LEU A 82 14.44 15.22 -16.88
N GLU A 83 13.46 15.55 -16.04
CA GLU A 83 12.06 15.70 -16.45
C GLU A 83 11.28 16.53 -15.45
N THR A 84 10.31 17.33 -15.94
CA THR A 84 9.25 17.93 -15.12
C THR A 84 7.99 17.08 -15.23
N LEU A 85 7.44 16.64 -14.10
CA LEU A 85 6.27 15.78 -14.03
C LEU A 85 4.99 16.59 -14.23
N THR A 86 4.01 15.98 -14.87
CA THR A 86 2.72 16.60 -15.17
C THR A 86 1.64 16.16 -14.20
N TYR A 87 0.78 17.07 -13.73
CA TYR A 87 -0.37 16.77 -12.89
C TYR A 87 -1.36 15.85 -13.62
N ASP A 88 -1.72 14.74 -12.97
CA ASP A 88 -2.71 13.76 -13.45
C ASP A 88 -4.09 14.08 -12.87
N LYS A 89 -4.93 14.76 -13.66
CA LYS A 89 -6.29 15.18 -13.27
C LYS A 89 -7.27 14.02 -13.09
N ASP A 90 -7.01 12.89 -13.74
CA ASP A 90 -7.89 11.73 -13.73
C ASP A 90 -7.64 10.80 -12.53
N SER A 91 -6.67 11.16 -11.70
CA SER A 91 -6.31 10.38 -10.52
C SER A 91 -7.23 10.70 -9.33
N SER A 92 -8.07 9.73 -8.93
CA SER A 92 -8.94 9.80 -7.74
C SER A 92 -8.20 9.40 -6.45
N ASN A 93 -7.07 10.04 -6.15
CA ASN A 93 -6.27 9.73 -4.97
C ASN A 93 -6.49 10.75 -3.84
N ALA A 94 -6.14 10.35 -2.61
CA ALA A 94 -6.15 11.24 -1.44
C ALA A 94 -5.09 12.36 -1.50
N MET A 95 -4.17 12.31 -2.47
CA MET A 95 -3.15 13.30 -2.76
C MET A 95 -3.11 13.55 -4.26
N SER A 96 -2.69 14.74 -4.67
CA SER A 96 -2.47 15.06 -6.08
C SER A 96 -1.33 14.23 -6.66
N VAL A 97 -1.52 13.67 -7.85
CA VAL A 97 -0.55 12.79 -8.53
C VAL A 97 0.12 13.54 -9.66
N TYR A 98 1.44 13.45 -9.70
CA TYR A 98 2.28 13.99 -10.78
C TYR A 98 3.02 12.85 -11.46
N ARG A 99 2.94 12.73 -12.77
CA ARG A 99 3.54 11.65 -13.57
C ARG A 99 4.55 12.16 -14.58
N GLY A 100 5.65 11.41 -14.69
CA GLY A 100 6.61 11.58 -15.78
C GLY A 100 6.28 10.67 -16.97
N LYS A 101 7.16 10.73 -17.97
CA LYS A 101 7.07 9.92 -19.21
C LYS A 101 8.27 9.01 -19.38
N THR A 102 9.41 9.40 -18.82
CA THR A 102 10.67 8.66 -18.94
C THR A 102 10.72 7.52 -17.95
N LYS A 103 11.06 6.30 -18.42
CA LYS A 103 11.26 5.16 -17.54
C LYS A 103 12.54 5.30 -16.74
N LEU A 104 12.46 4.93 -15.47
CA LEU A 104 13.58 5.01 -14.54
C LEU A 104 14.52 3.81 -14.68
N ASP A 105 15.81 4.07 -14.59
CA ASP A 105 16.84 3.02 -14.62
C ASP A 105 17.05 2.39 -13.24
N ALA A 106 17.34 1.08 -13.23
CA ALA A 106 17.82 0.39 -12.03
C ALA A 106 19.26 0.82 -11.71
N ALA A 107 19.70 0.59 -10.47
CA ALA A 107 21.04 0.93 -9.97
C ALA A 107 21.39 2.42 -10.12
N ARG A 108 20.40 3.31 -10.06
CA ARG A 108 20.57 4.74 -10.25
C ARG A 108 19.97 5.57 -9.11
N ASN A 109 20.59 6.69 -8.84
CA ASN A 109 20.10 7.66 -7.85
C ASN A 109 19.38 8.79 -8.55
N TYR A 110 18.24 9.18 -7.98
CA TYR A 110 17.42 10.28 -8.45
C TYR A 110 17.17 11.27 -7.31
N LYS A 111 17.01 12.54 -7.66
CA LYS A 111 16.54 13.58 -6.77
C LYS A 111 15.15 14.02 -7.23
N VAL A 112 14.21 14.05 -6.31
CA VAL A 112 12.89 14.67 -6.51
C VAL A 112 12.89 16.03 -5.83
N GLN A 113 12.44 17.04 -6.54
CA GLN A 113 12.21 18.39 -6.03
C GLN A 113 10.77 18.79 -6.29
N VAL A 114 10.10 19.29 -5.26
CA VAL A 114 8.71 19.76 -5.33
C VAL A 114 8.65 21.19 -4.83
N MET A 115 8.05 22.05 -5.62
CA MET A 115 7.86 23.46 -5.30
C MET A 115 6.37 23.79 -5.38
N VAL A 116 5.78 24.18 -4.24
CA VAL A 116 4.40 24.62 -4.14
C VAL A 116 4.39 26.12 -3.81
N PRO A 117 3.64 26.96 -4.53
CA PRO A 117 3.57 28.38 -4.23
C PRO A 117 3.18 28.65 -2.77
N GLY A 118 3.98 29.48 -2.08
CA GLY A 118 3.76 29.84 -0.67
C GLY A 118 4.26 28.82 0.35
N LEU A 119 4.84 27.69 -0.06
CA LEU A 119 5.44 26.69 0.83
C LEU A 119 6.97 26.58 0.60
N LYS A 120 7.64 25.90 1.52
CA LYS A 120 9.09 25.62 1.37
C LYS A 120 9.29 24.53 0.33
N THR A 121 10.28 24.69 -0.53
CA THR A 121 10.70 23.64 -1.47
C THR A 121 11.04 22.34 -0.72
N VAL A 122 10.49 21.25 -1.19
CA VAL A 122 10.78 19.91 -0.66
C VAL A 122 11.73 19.19 -1.62
N THR A 123 12.77 18.59 -1.06
CA THR A 123 13.71 17.77 -1.83
C THR A 123 13.92 16.42 -1.14
N ALA A 124 14.13 15.38 -1.94
CA ALA A 124 14.50 14.05 -1.44
C ALA A 124 15.39 13.33 -2.45
N MET A 125 16.29 12.49 -1.94
CA MET A 125 17.09 11.58 -2.73
C MET A 125 16.53 10.16 -2.62
N ALA A 126 16.45 9.45 -3.74
CA ALA A 126 16.08 8.04 -3.80
C ALA A 126 17.10 7.25 -4.59
N SER A 127 17.50 6.10 -4.06
CA SER A 127 18.35 5.13 -4.75
C SER A 127 17.50 3.96 -5.22
N ILE A 128 17.44 3.74 -6.53
CA ILE A 128 16.80 2.54 -7.08
C ILE A 128 17.82 1.40 -7.00
N PRO A 129 17.50 0.28 -6.31
CA PRO A 129 18.40 -0.85 -6.22
C PRO A 129 18.72 -1.49 -7.58
N PRO A 130 19.84 -2.21 -7.70
CA PRO A 130 20.15 -2.97 -8.89
C PRO A 130 19.16 -4.14 -9.08
N PRO A 131 19.08 -4.70 -10.31
CA PRO A 131 18.31 -5.90 -10.59
C PRO A 131 18.72 -7.05 -9.68
N PHE A 132 17.74 -7.85 -9.27
CA PHE A 132 17.96 -9.04 -8.45
C PHE A 132 17.13 -10.21 -8.98
N LYS A 133 17.52 -11.43 -8.60
CA LYS A 133 16.83 -12.65 -9.00
C LYS A 133 15.89 -13.12 -7.89
N VAL A 134 14.68 -13.47 -8.28
CA VAL A 134 13.67 -14.08 -7.41
C VAL A 134 13.10 -15.28 -8.14
N ASP A 135 13.02 -16.39 -7.45
CA ASP A 135 12.38 -17.61 -7.91
C ASP A 135 11.16 -17.89 -7.03
N LEU A 136 9.96 -17.96 -7.62
CA LEU A 136 8.76 -18.47 -6.97
C LEU A 136 8.85 -20.00 -7.00
N LEU A 137 8.98 -20.62 -5.84
CA LEU A 137 9.15 -22.07 -5.71
C LEU A 137 7.81 -22.79 -5.77
N ASP A 138 6.83 -22.33 -4.97
CA ASP A 138 5.48 -22.88 -4.96
C ASP A 138 4.43 -21.85 -4.52
N THR A 139 3.17 -22.18 -4.83
CA THR A 139 1.98 -21.51 -4.28
C THR A 139 1.01 -22.60 -3.85
N VAL A 140 0.72 -22.67 -2.56
CA VAL A 140 -0.07 -23.75 -1.98
C VAL A 140 -1.22 -23.21 -1.16
N ARG A 141 -2.43 -23.79 -1.36
CA ARG A 141 -3.56 -23.63 -0.44
C ARG A 141 -3.33 -24.48 0.79
N THR A 142 -3.42 -23.89 1.96
CA THR A 142 -3.22 -24.59 3.24
C THR A 142 -4.06 -23.96 4.34
N LEU A 143 -3.96 -24.51 5.53
CA LEU A 143 -4.57 -23.94 6.74
C LEU A 143 -3.46 -23.37 7.64
N LEU A 144 -3.66 -22.14 8.09
CA LEU A 144 -2.84 -21.51 9.12
C LEU A 144 -3.73 -21.24 10.32
N ASN A 145 -3.47 -21.94 11.44
CA ASN A 145 -4.31 -21.87 12.65
C ASN A 145 -5.81 -22.08 12.36
N GLY A 146 -6.13 -23.08 11.52
CA GLY A 146 -7.50 -23.39 11.11
C GLY A 146 -8.13 -22.46 10.09
N ARG A 147 -7.42 -21.44 9.63
CA ARG A 147 -7.90 -20.49 8.61
C ARG A 147 -7.34 -20.83 7.23
N PRO A 148 -8.16 -20.81 6.17
CA PRO A 148 -7.68 -21.06 4.82
C PRO A 148 -6.81 -19.90 4.34
N VAL A 149 -5.60 -20.24 3.90
CA VAL A 149 -4.59 -19.27 3.40
C VAL A 149 -3.95 -19.76 2.11
N LEU A 150 -3.41 -18.81 1.34
CA LEU A 150 -2.46 -19.09 0.26
C LEU A 150 -1.05 -18.81 0.78
N ARG A 151 -0.18 -19.81 0.68
CA ARG A 151 1.25 -19.68 0.95
C ARG A 151 2.00 -19.45 -0.35
N PHE A 152 2.87 -18.44 -0.34
CA PHE A 152 3.83 -18.16 -1.42
C PHE A 152 5.22 -18.40 -0.90
N HIS A 153 5.98 -19.25 -1.58
CA HIS A 153 7.34 -19.65 -1.22
C HIS A 153 8.31 -19.11 -2.26
N PHE A 154 9.30 -18.34 -1.82
CA PHE A 154 10.26 -17.65 -2.67
C PHE A 154 11.69 -17.92 -2.25
N THR A 155 12.58 -17.87 -3.23
CA THR A 155 14.03 -17.69 -3.01
C THR A 155 14.48 -16.40 -3.67
N VAL A 156 15.06 -15.50 -2.86
CA VAL A 156 15.68 -14.25 -3.31
C VAL A 156 17.19 -14.44 -3.31
N SER A 157 17.82 -14.31 -4.49
CA SER A 157 19.27 -14.39 -4.60
C SER A 157 19.94 -13.12 -4.08
N PRO A 158 21.07 -13.22 -3.37
CA PRO A 158 21.80 -12.07 -2.89
C PRO A 158 22.47 -11.33 -4.05
N ILE A 159 22.56 -10.00 -3.92
CA ILE A 159 23.43 -9.19 -4.76
C ILE A 159 24.82 -9.14 -4.11
N PRO A 160 25.89 -9.55 -4.78
CA PRO A 160 27.23 -9.58 -4.19
C PRO A 160 27.67 -8.22 -3.64
N GLY A 161 28.12 -8.18 -2.40
CA GLY A 161 28.61 -6.95 -1.75
C GLY A 161 27.53 -5.93 -1.37
N VAL A 162 26.23 -6.24 -1.58
CA VAL A 162 25.12 -5.32 -1.30
C VAL A 162 24.24 -5.89 -0.19
N LYS A 163 23.96 -5.06 0.81
CA LYS A 163 22.90 -5.34 1.78
C LYS A 163 21.55 -5.02 1.11
N GLN A 164 20.69 -6.03 0.96
CA GLN A 164 19.38 -5.89 0.33
C GLN A 164 18.29 -5.74 1.38
N TYR A 165 17.32 -4.90 1.07
CA TYR A 165 16.10 -4.70 1.82
C TYR A 165 14.95 -5.23 0.98
N VAL A 166 14.42 -6.39 1.38
CA VAL A 166 13.40 -7.12 0.62
C VAL A 166 12.03 -6.85 1.22
N VAL A 167 11.07 -6.54 0.36
CA VAL A 167 9.67 -6.28 0.71
C VAL A 167 8.79 -7.20 -0.12
N MET A 168 7.91 -7.93 0.56
CA MET A 168 6.90 -8.78 -0.08
C MET A 168 5.52 -8.27 0.25
N GLU A 169 4.69 -8.08 -0.77
CA GLU A 169 3.32 -7.58 -0.61
C GLU A 169 2.39 -8.19 -1.64
N ALA A 170 1.09 -8.21 -1.32
CA ALA A 170 0.05 -8.71 -2.19
C ALA A 170 -1.06 -7.68 -2.38
N LEU A 171 -1.53 -7.56 -3.61
CA LEU A 171 -2.68 -6.76 -3.99
C LEU A 171 -3.70 -7.65 -4.68
N LYS A 172 -4.99 -7.37 -4.50
CA LYS A 172 -6.03 -7.95 -5.34
C LYS A 172 -6.46 -6.95 -6.40
N GLN A 173 -6.80 -7.48 -7.55
CA GLN A 173 -7.38 -6.71 -8.64
C GLN A 173 -8.62 -7.44 -9.13
N SER A 174 -9.75 -6.73 -9.18
CA SER A 174 -11.02 -7.28 -9.64
C SER A 174 -11.05 -7.41 -11.16
N VAL A 175 -11.81 -8.38 -11.63
CA VAL A 175 -12.08 -8.59 -13.05
C VAL A 175 -13.58 -8.47 -13.29
N ILE A 176 -13.95 -7.65 -14.24
CA ILE A 176 -15.30 -7.65 -14.79
C ILE A 176 -15.32 -8.58 -15.97
N THR A 177 -16.22 -9.55 -15.93
CA THR A 177 -16.51 -10.42 -17.06
C THR A 177 -17.86 -10.04 -17.64
N ASP A 178 -17.89 -9.71 -18.92
CA ASP A 178 -19.11 -9.43 -19.66
C ASP A 178 -19.21 -10.36 -20.88
N THR A 179 -20.41 -10.53 -21.38
CA THR A 179 -20.64 -11.25 -22.63
C THR A 179 -20.81 -10.24 -23.76
N THR A 180 -19.90 -10.25 -24.72
CA THR A 180 -20.06 -9.50 -25.96
C THR A 180 -20.73 -10.39 -27.03
N PHE A 181 -21.57 -9.81 -27.85
CA PHE A 181 -22.27 -10.50 -28.93
C PHE A 181 -22.40 -9.60 -30.14
N SER A 182 -22.54 -10.23 -31.33
CA SER A 182 -22.70 -9.50 -32.57
C SER A 182 -24.16 -9.59 -33.03
N TYR A 183 -24.71 -8.47 -33.51
CA TYR A 183 -26.02 -8.43 -34.15
C TYR A 183 -26.01 -7.41 -35.29
N ARG A 184 -26.37 -7.83 -36.50
CA ARG A 184 -26.33 -6.99 -37.71
C ARG A 184 -24.99 -6.31 -37.95
N GLY A 185 -23.89 -7.03 -37.72
CA GLY A 185 -22.52 -6.50 -37.87
C GLY A 185 -22.02 -5.58 -36.78
N ILE A 186 -22.85 -5.26 -35.79
CA ILE A 186 -22.46 -4.39 -34.63
C ILE A 186 -22.20 -5.28 -33.42
N ARG A 187 -21.14 -4.94 -32.65
CA ARG A 187 -20.78 -5.62 -31.43
C ARG A 187 -21.41 -4.91 -30.23
N TYR A 188 -22.04 -5.67 -29.33
CA TYR A 188 -22.73 -5.19 -28.14
C TYR A 188 -22.20 -5.90 -26.91
N LYS A 189 -22.35 -5.24 -25.76
CA LYS A 189 -22.15 -5.86 -24.46
C LYS A 189 -23.49 -6.25 -23.86
N LYS A 190 -23.56 -7.45 -23.28
CA LYS A 190 -24.78 -7.96 -22.66
C LYS A 190 -25.22 -7.11 -21.48
N SER A 191 -24.28 -6.63 -20.65
CA SER A 191 -24.57 -5.76 -19.49
C SER A 191 -25.33 -4.49 -19.88
N GLU A 192 -25.04 -3.94 -21.07
CA GLU A 192 -25.64 -2.71 -21.60
C GLU A 192 -26.90 -3.00 -22.42
N HIS A 193 -27.03 -4.19 -23.00
CA HIS A 193 -28.08 -4.57 -23.97
C HIS A 193 -28.71 -5.94 -23.69
N ASP A 194 -29.04 -6.26 -22.43
CA ASP A 194 -29.55 -7.58 -22.02
C ASP A 194 -30.86 -7.96 -22.73
N SER A 195 -31.78 -7.00 -22.91
CA SER A 195 -33.03 -7.24 -23.60
C SER A 195 -32.84 -7.63 -25.10
N LEU A 196 -31.89 -7.01 -25.76
CA LEU A 196 -31.49 -7.35 -27.12
C LEU A 196 -30.83 -8.72 -27.15
N TYR A 197 -29.90 -8.97 -26.24
CA TYR A 197 -29.21 -10.26 -26.12
C TYR A 197 -30.19 -11.43 -25.98
N ARG A 198 -31.18 -11.32 -25.10
CA ARG A 198 -32.20 -12.38 -24.91
C ARG A 198 -32.96 -12.68 -26.18
N LYS A 199 -33.24 -11.67 -27.02
CA LYS A 199 -33.96 -11.82 -28.30
C LYS A 199 -33.10 -12.47 -29.39
N VAL A 200 -31.79 -12.16 -29.41
CA VAL A 200 -30.91 -12.51 -30.54
C VAL A 200 -29.92 -13.64 -30.27
N LYS A 201 -29.73 -14.07 -29.01
CA LYS A 201 -28.75 -15.08 -28.62
C LYS A 201 -28.85 -16.42 -29.36
N HIS A 202 -30.01 -16.73 -29.92
CA HIS A 202 -30.29 -17.95 -30.67
C HIS A 202 -30.15 -17.78 -32.19
N LEU A 203 -29.92 -16.54 -32.64
CA LEU A 203 -29.82 -16.26 -34.08
C LEU A 203 -28.43 -16.61 -34.62
N PRO A 204 -28.36 -17.13 -35.85
CA PRO A 204 -27.08 -17.31 -36.54
C PRO A 204 -26.29 -15.98 -36.57
N GLY A 205 -24.98 -16.03 -36.31
CA GLY A 205 -24.11 -14.85 -36.32
C GLY A 205 -24.08 -14.03 -35.03
N CYS A 206 -24.88 -14.37 -34.01
CA CYS A 206 -24.80 -13.69 -32.70
C CYS A 206 -23.44 -13.87 -31.97
N ASN A 207 -22.82 -15.04 -32.10
CA ASN A 207 -21.47 -15.38 -31.61
C ASN A 207 -21.13 -14.79 -30.23
N PRO A 208 -21.83 -15.17 -29.15
CA PRO A 208 -21.55 -14.65 -27.84
C PRO A 208 -20.17 -15.10 -27.35
N ARG A 209 -19.39 -14.16 -26.83
CA ARG A 209 -18.05 -14.40 -26.22
C ARG A 209 -18.01 -13.77 -24.84
N LYS A 210 -17.38 -14.48 -23.90
CA LYS A 210 -17.05 -13.90 -22.61
C LYS A 210 -15.76 -13.10 -22.76
N ASP A 211 -15.83 -11.81 -22.50
CA ASP A 211 -14.69 -10.91 -22.46
C ASP A 211 -14.47 -10.48 -21.01
N SER A 212 -13.20 -10.51 -20.55
CA SER A 212 -12.83 -10.11 -19.20
C SER A 212 -11.90 -8.90 -19.27
N SER A 213 -12.15 -7.90 -18.45
CA SER A 213 -11.31 -6.74 -18.30
C SER A 213 -10.95 -6.52 -16.84
N PHE A 214 -9.69 -6.16 -16.56
CA PHE A 214 -9.25 -5.85 -15.21
C PHE A 214 -9.64 -4.42 -14.84
N LEU A 215 -10.13 -4.24 -13.62
CA LEU A 215 -10.34 -2.92 -13.04
C LEU A 215 -9.02 -2.34 -12.53
N ASN A 216 -8.96 -1.01 -12.42
CA ASN A 216 -7.83 -0.32 -11.79
C ASN A 216 -8.00 -0.20 -10.26
N ASP A 217 -8.58 -1.23 -9.63
CA ASP A 217 -8.87 -1.33 -8.21
C ASP A 217 -7.81 -2.18 -7.49
N TYR A 218 -6.63 -1.64 -7.30
CA TYR A 218 -5.55 -2.34 -6.60
C TYR A 218 -5.75 -2.25 -5.09
N LEU A 219 -6.37 -3.28 -4.50
CA LEU A 219 -6.63 -3.36 -3.06
C LEU A 219 -5.57 -4.19 -2.36
N ARG A 220 -4.91 -3.62 -1.37
CA ARG A 220 -3.89 -4.31 -0.58
C ARG A 220 -4.51 -5.46 0.22
N ILE A 221 -3.86 -6.62 0.17
CA ILE A 221 -4.23 -7.80 0.97
C ILE A 221 -3.24 -7.88 2.14
N PRO A 222 -3.74 -8.01 3.38
CA PRO A 222 -2.86 -8.26 4.52
C PRO A 222 -2.06 -9.55 4.36
N CYS A 223 -0.76 -9.46 4.64
CA CYS A 223 0.20 -10.56 4.58
C CYS A 223 0.57 -11.03 5.98
N TYR A 224 0.91 -12.32 6.11
CA TYR A 224 1.37 -12.94 7.35
C TYR A 224 2.67 -13.69 7.08
N THR A 225 3.49 -13.88 8.10
CA THR A 225 4.63 -14.78 8.02
C THR A 225 4.88 -15.46 9.36
N GLN A 226 5.40 -16.68 9.30
CA GLN A 226 5.94 -17.42 10.43
C GLN A 226 7.48 -17.49 10.37
N ASP A 227 8.09 -16.82 9.38
CA ASP A 227 9.54 -16.78 9.25
C ASP A 227 10.12 -15.85 10.32
N GLU A 228 10.88 -16.42 11.25
CA GLU A 228 11.49 -15.69 12.36
C GLU A 228 12.53 -14.65 11.90
N ASN A 229 13.03 -14.78 10.68
CA ASN A 229 13.96 -13.80 10.10
C ASN A 229 13.25 -12.56 9.53
N ALA A 230 11.92 -12.54 9.50
CA ALA A 230 11.19 -11.34 9.08
C ALA A 230 11.34 -10.23 10.13
N ASP A 231 11.77 -9.04 9.70
CA ASP A 231 11.94 -7.88 10.60
C ASP A 231 10.60 -7.42 11.22
N ASN A 232 9.47 -7.81 10.62
CA ASN A 232 8.13 -7.62 11.17
C ASN A 232 7.93 -8.27 12.54
N ASN A 233 8.57 -9.40 12.80
CA ASN A 233 8.42 -10.13 14.05
C ASN A 233 8.92 -9.33 15.28
N GLN A 234 9.83 -8.38 15.04
CA GLN A 234 10.28 -7.44 16.07
C GLN A 234 9.22 -6.37 16.41
N ILE A 235 8.16 -6.24 15.59
CA ILE A 235 7.12 -5.23 15.75
C ILE A 235 5.90 -5.78 16.47
N GLY A 236 5.33 -6.87 15.99
CA GLY A 236 4.05 -7.37 16.48
C GLY A 236 4.00 -8.88 16.70
N GLY A 237 5.07 -9.60 16.35
CA GLY A 237 5.15 -11.06 16.50
C GLY A 237 4.62 -11.85 15.31
N LEU A 238 4.66 -13.18 15.48
CA LEU A 238 4.25 -14.14 14.43
C LEU A 238 2.73 -14.11 14.19
N ASN A 239 2.35 -14.40 12.93
CA ASN A 239 0.95 -14.50 12.50
C ASN A 239 0.12 -13.21 12.57
N GLU A 240 0.74 -12.10 12.78
CA GLU A 240 0.09 -10.79 12.74
C GLU A 240 -0.09 -10.29 11.31
N ASN A 241 -1.09 -9.44 11.11
CA ASN A 241 -1.39 -8.83 9.81
C ASN A 241 -0.45 -7.67 9.50
N TYR A 242 0.25 -7.75 8.38
CA TYR A 242 1.12 -6.69 7.88
C TYR A 242 0.68 -6.23 6.48
N ASN A 243 0.93 -4.98 6.14
CA ASN A 243 0.76 -4.52 4.77
C ASN A 243 1.84 -5.10 3.86
N SER A 244 3.03 -5.33 4.41
CA SER A 244 4.18 -5.89 3.70
C SER A 244 4.99 -6.74 4.68
N ILE A 245 5.60 -7.81 4.19
CA ILE A 245 6.59 -8.58 4.95
C ILE A 245 7.98 -8.07 4.57
N LEU A 246 8.78 -7.81 5.60
CA LEU A 246 10.05 -7.09 5.51
C LEU A 246 11.22 -7.97 5.94
N PHE A 247 12.25 -8.06 5.09
CA PHE A 247 13.46 -8.81 5.36
C PHE A 247 14.71 -8.00 5.06
N THR A 248 15.74 -8.20 5.86
CA THR A 248 17.10 -7.75 5.56
C THR A 248 17.95 -8.94 5.13
N GLN A 249 18.59 -8.83 3.97
CA GLN A 249 19.42 -9.90 3.39
C GLN A 249 20.86 -9.42 3.17
N SER A 250 21.83 -10.27 3.50
CA SER A 250 23.25 -10.00 3.24
C SER A 250 24.00 -11.27 2.88
N GLY A 251 24.50 -11.34 1.66
CA GLY A 251 25.44 -12.36 1.19
C GLY A 251 24.94 -13.79 1.06
N ARG A 252 23.76 -14.14 1.57
CA ARG A 252 23.18 -15.49 1.48
C ARG A 252 21.81 -15.43 0.81
N PRO A 253 21.39 -16.49 0.07
CA PRO A 253 20.02 -16.57 -0.43
C PRO A 253 19.00 -16.49 0.71
N LEU A 254 17.94 -15.70 0.51
CA LEU A 254 16.78 -15.65 1.39
C LEU A 254 15.72 -16.60 0.83
N THR A 255 15.57 -17.77 1.42
CA THR A 255 14.43 -18.66 1.14
C THR A 255 13.40 -18.46 2.21
N THR A 256 12.22 -17.97 1.83
CA THR A 256 11.18 -17.58 2.76
C THR A 256 9.79 -17.76 2.17
N TYR A 257 8.79 -17.62 3.02
CA TYR A 257 7.39 -17.69 2.62
C TYR A 257 6.55 -16.64 3.36
N PHE A 258 5.45 -16.28 2.74
CA PHE A 258 4.40 -15.53 3.39
C PHE A 258 3.03 -16.05 2.99
N TYR A 259 2.02 -15.66 3.75
CA TYR A 259 0.64 -16.07 3.57
C TYR A 259 -0.25 -14.87 3.32
N ILE A 260 -1.32 -15.09 2.54
CA ILE A 260 -2.47 -14.20 2.49
C ILE A 260 -3.72 -14.99 2.88
N ASN A 261 -4.71 -14.29 3.45
CA ASN A 261 -5.99 -14.91 3.76
C ASN A 261 -6.75 -15.24 2.47
N ALA A 262 -7.07 -16.53 2.24
CA ALA A 262 -7.80 -16.95 1.06
C ALA A 262 -9.22 -16.37 1.00
N THR A 263 -9.86 -16.08 2.15
CA THR A 263 -11.18 -15.46 2.20
C THR A 263 -11.17 -13.98 1.80
N ALA A 264 -10.02 -13.29 1.93
CA ALA A 264 -9.87 -11.91 1.47
C ALA A 264 -9.97 -11.77 -0.06
N LEU A 265 -9.92 -12.90 -0.77
CA LEU A 265 -10.06 -12.97 -2.23
C LEU A 265 -11.52 -13.02 -2.67
N SER A 266 -12.45 -13.31 -1.77
CA SER A 266 -13.88 -13.28 -2.07
C SER A 266 -14.41 -11.83 -2.01
N SER A 267 -15.16 -11.43 -3.03
CA SER A 267 -15.86 -10.14 -3.03
C SER A 267 -17.08 -10.14 -2.12
N ASN A 268 -17.65 -11.33 -1.86
CA ASN A 268 -18.76 -11.52 -0.93
C ASN A 268 -18.71 -12.95 -0.35
N PRO A 269 -18.48 -13.11 0.97
CA PRO A 269 -18.45 -14.44 1.60
C PRO A 269 -19.78 -15.21 1.53
N ALA A 270 -20.89 -14.52 1.29
CA ALA A 270 -22.23 -15.10 1.20
C ALA A 270 -22.62 -15.53 -0.23
N GLU A 271 -21.92 -15.08 -1.25
CA GLU A 271 -22.17 -15.44 -2.64
C GLU A 271 -21.17 -16.51 -3.11
N ALA A 272 -21.66 -17.70 -3.37
CA ALA A 272 -20.88 -18.84 -3.89
C ALA A 272 -20.38 -18.66 -5.35
N ILE A 273 -20.42 -17.44 -5.87
CA ILE A 273 -19.86 -17.10 -7.18
C ILE A 273 -18.36 -16.90 -6.97
N ALA A 274 -17.56 -17.77 -7.56
CA ALA A 274 -16.10 -17.67 -7.51
C ALA A 274 -15.66 -16.25 -7.89
N PRO A 275 -14.89 -15.56 -7.02
CA PRO A 275 -14.46 -14.20 -7.31
C PRO A 275 -13.59 -14.25 -8.57
N VAL A 276 -14.01 -13.55 -9.59
CA VAL A 276 -13.24 -13.42 -10.83
C VAL A 276 -12.22 -12.30 -10.59
N GLY A 277 -10.94 -12.65 -10.54
CA GLY A 277 -9.89 -11.68 -10.28
C GLY A 277 -8.51 -12.30 -10.28
N ARG A 278 -7.52 -11.50 -9.91
CA ARG A 278 -6.15 -11.96 -9.74
C ARG A 278 -5.49 -11.35 -8.51
N VAL A 279 -4.55 -12.10 -7.96
CA VAL A 279 -3.60 -11.59 -6.97
C VAL A 279 -2.32 -11.16 -7.68
N LEU A 280 -1.85 -9.98 -7.34
CA LEU A 280 -0.55 -9.46 -7.74
C LEU A 280 0.37 -9.61 -6.53
N VAL A 281 1.39 -10.42 -6.66
CA VAL A 281 2.41 -10.62 -5.62
C VAL A 281 3.67 -9.91 -6.05
N TYR A 282 4.08 -8.94 -5.25
CA TYR A 282 5.30 -8.18 -5.47
C TYR A 282 6.39 -8.66 -4.52
N VAL A 283 7.55 -8.93 -5.09
CA VAL A 283 8.80 -9.08 -4.35
C VAL A 283 9.71 -7.96 -4.81
N LYS A 284 10.08 -7.08 -3.88
CA LYS A 284 10.81 -5.85 -4.16
C LYS A 284 12.16 -5.85 -3.43
N SER A 285 13.19 -5.38 -4.09
CA SER A 285 14.37 -4.82 -3.42
C SER A 285 14.17 -3.31 -3.35
N VAL A 286 14.30 -2.73 -2.18
CA VAL A 286 14.00 -1.30 -1.96
C VAL A 286 15.19 -0.55 -1.38
N SER A 287 15.19 0.78 -1.51
CA SER A 287 16.18 1.61 -0.82
C SER A 287 16.05 1.50 0.69
N ARG A 288 17.15 1.73 1.41
CA ARG A 288 17.19 1.68 2.89
C ARG A 288 16.19 2.64 3.50
N GLU A 289 16.13 3.87 3.01
CA GLU A 289 15.25 4.92 3.54
C GLU A 289 13.78 4.53 3.40
N TYR A 290 13.41 3.92 2.26
CA TYR A 290 12.06 3.43 2.04
C TYR A 290 11.73 2.23 2.91
N TYR A 291 12.68 1.34 3.12
CA TYR A 291 12.54 0.21 4.04
C TYR A 291 12.32 0.67 5.48
N ASP A 292 13.15 1.60 5.97
CA ASP A 292 13.03 2.16 7.31
C ASP A 292 11.70 2.89 7.51
N PHE A 293 11.19 3.57 6.46
CA PHE A 293 9.85 4.15 6.46
C PHE A 293 8.77 3.07 6.60
N LEU A 294 8.80 2.01 5.79
CA LEU A 294 7.82 0.93 5.85
C LEU A 294 7.81 0.25 7.23
N LEU A 295 8.99 -0.01 7.79
CA LEU A 295 9.13 -0.61 9.12
C LEU A 295 8.51 0.28 10.21
N THR A 296 8.76 1.59 10.17
CA THR A 296 8.18 2.53 11.12
C THR A 296 6.68 2.73 10.90
N TYR A 297 6.21 2.67 9.66
CA TYR A 297 4.79 2.74 9.32
C TYR A 297 4.00 1.56 9.91
N GLU A 298 4.53 0.33 9.80
CA GLU A 298 3.91 -0.85 10.43
C GLU A 298 3.86 -0.71 11.96
N LYS A 299 4.89 -0.14 12.59
CA LYS A 299 4.88 0.15 14.03
C LYS A 299 3.78 1.13 14.43
N VAL A 300 3.65 2.24 13.71
CA VAL A 300 2.62 3.26 13.98
C VAL A 300 1.22 2.71 13.79
N LYS A 301 1.00 1.95 12.71
CA LYS A 301 -0.30 1.36 12.40
C LYS A 301 -0.81 0.42 13.50
N ARG A 302 0.08 -0.27 14.20
CA ARG A 302 -0.27 -1.24 15.23
C ARG A 302 -0.56 -0.63 16.60
N ASN A 303 -0.07 0.56 16.86
CA ASN A 303 -0.21 1.23 18.15
C ASN A 303 -1.00 2.54 18.08
N PRO A 304 -2.22 2.56 17.53
CA PRO A 304 -2.95 3.82 17.33
C PRO A 304 -3.43 4.45 18.66
N GLY A 305 -3.51 3.68 19.75
CA GLY A 305 -4.11 4.14 21.02
C GLY A 305 -3.15 4.31 22.20
N LEU A 306 -1.91 3.82 22.10
CA LEU A 306 -0.94 3.90 23.20
C LEU A 306 -0.06 5.16 23.14
N ASN A 307 -0.29 6.02 22.17
CA ASN A 307 0.54 7.18 21.87
C ASN A 307 0.54 8.29 22.95
N SER A 308 -0.38 8.22 23.91
CA SER A 308 -0.40 9.18 25.04
C SER A 308 0.55 8.84 26.18
N LEU A 309 0.99 7.58 26.29
CA LEU A 309 1.85 7.09 27.37
C LEU A 309 3.22 6.58 26.88
N ILE A 310 3.37 6.30 25.58
CA ILE A 310 4.60 5.85 24.95
C ILE A 310 5.09 6.95 24.02
N GLN A 311 6.39 7.16 23.98
CA GLN A 311 7.02 8.13 23.06
C GLN A 311 6.46 7.97 21.64
N ALA A 312 5.91 9.04 21.07
CA ALA A 312 5.34 9.03 19.74
C ALA A 312 6.33 8.47 18.71
N ILE A 313 5.95 7.41 18.03
CA ILE A 313 6.78 6.80 16.98
C ILE A 313 6.78 7.76 15.79
N GLN A 314 7.92 8.35 15.51
CA GLN A 314 8.08 9.20 14.34
C GLN A 314 8.31 8.35 13.09
N LEU A 315 7.51 8.56 12.03
CA LEU A 315 7.76 7.96 10.73
C LEU A 315 9.12 8.42 10.20
N LYS A 316 9.90 7.46 9.71
CA LYS A 316 11.16 7.79 9.03
C LYS A 316 10.86 8.54 7.74
N SER A 317 11.65 9.54 7.44
CA SER A 317 11.51 10.41 6.29
C SER A 317 12.90 10.72 5.72
N ASN A 318 12.98 10.90 4.41
CA ASN A 318 14.18 11.40 3.73
C ASN A 318 13.94 12.73 3.01
N THR A 319 12.80 13.38 3.27
CA THR A 319 12.49 14.68 2.68
C THR A 319 13.12 15.80 3.50
N GLN A 320 13.66 16.81 2.84
CA GLN A 320 14.12 18.07 3.39
C GLN A 320 13.11 19.18 3.00
N GLY A 321 12.75 20.04 3.93
CA GLY A 321 11.81 21.15 3.72
C GLY A 321 10.33 20.79 3.93
N GLY A 322 9.95 19.51 3.89
CA GLY A 322 8.57 19.02 4.03
C GLY A 322 8.46 17.75 4.85
N LEU A 323 7.42 16.97 4.58
CA LEU A 323 7.12 15.67 5.18
C LEU A 323 7.03 14.60 4.10
N GLY A 324 7.20 13.34 4.48
CA GLY A 324 6.96 12.20 3.59
C GLY A 324 8.20 11.38 3.26
N ILE A 325 8.13 10.65 2.16
CA ILE A 325 9.18 9.73 1.73
C ILE A 325 9.27 9.64 0.21
N VAL A 326 10.47 9.63 -0.32
CA VAL A 326 10.75 9.25 -1.71
C VAL A 326 11.65 8.02 -1.68
N GLY A 327 11.10 6.87 -1.99
CA GLY A 327 11.81 5.61 -2.03
C GLY A 327 12.19 5.19 -3.44
N GLY A 328 13.17 4.28 -3.55
CA GLY A 328 13.49 3.60 -4.79
C GLY A 328 13.25 2.11 -4.66
N SER A 329 12.78 1.47 -5.74
CA SER A 329 12.58 0.02 -5.76
C SER A 329 12.88 -0.61 -7.11
N TYR A 330 13.34 -1.85 -7.06
CA TYR A 330 13.30 -2.79 -8.18
C TYR A 330 12.38 -3.95 -7.80
N GLN A 331 11.40 -4.26 -8.64
CA GLN A 331 10.35 -5.23 -8.29
C GLN A 331 10.23 -6.37 -9.29
N LYS A 332 9.85 -7.53 -8.78
CA LYS A 332 9.34 -8.68 -9.53
C LYS A 332 7.87 -8.83 -9.21
N LEU A 333 7.07 -9.07 -10.23
CA LEU A 333 5.62 -9.21 -10.13
C LEU A 333 5.19 -10.58 -10.63
N TYR A 334 4.41 -11.26 -9.80
CA TYR A 334 3.79 -12.54 -10.10
C TYR A 334 2.27 -12.36 -10.13
N TYR A 335 1.63 -12.92 -11.17
CA TYR A 335 0.19 -12.92 -11.32
C TYR A 335 -0.39 -14.29 -11.00
N LEU A 336 -1.39 -14.33 -10.15
CA LEU A 336 -2.11 -15.54 -9.79
C LEU A 336 -3.59 -15.32 -10.03
N TYR A 337 -4.18 -16.12 -10.89
CA TYR A 337 -5.59 -16.03 -11.23
C TYR A 337 -6.40 -16.89 -10.26
N TYR A 338 -7.53 -16.38 -9.77
CA TYR A 338 -8.36 -17.07 -8.76
C TYR A 338 -8.96 -18.39 -9.26
N ASP A 339 -9.22 -18.50 -10.56
CA ASP A 339 -9.74 -19.71 -11.20
C ASP A 339 -8.74 -20.87 -11.28
N LYS A 340 -7.47 -20.59 -11.00
CA LYS A 340 -6.36 -21.56 -10.98
C LYS A 340 -5.83 -21.85 -9.59
N LEU A 341 -6.41 -21.25 -8.57
CA LEU A 341 -6.10 -21.45 -7.17
C LEU A 341 -7.19 -22.31 -6.50
#